data_a5bc834c78dc097dd9c2a1e661768d06
#
_entry.id   a5bc834c78dc097dd9c2a1e661768d06
#
_cell.length_a   1.000
_cell.length_b   1.000
_cell.length_c   1.000
_cell.angle_alpha   90.00
_cell.angle_beta   90.00
_cell.angle_gamma   90.00
#
_symmetry.space_group_name_H-M   'P 1'
#
loop_
_entity.id
_entity.type
_entity.pdbx_description
1 polymer ?
#
loop_
_entity_poly.entity_id
_entity_poly.type
_entity_poly.pdbx_seq_one_letter_code
_entity_poly.pdbx_strand_id
1 'polypeptide(L)' 'MYNEIINYIKNKNVAILGFGREGKSTYKFIRKHLKDKMLTVLDQNKNATSDINDDNLILINDNYLDY' A
#
# COMPACT_ATOMS: atom_id res chain seq x y z
N MET A 1 -2.10 -20.68 -1.62
CA MET A 1 -1.34 -19.78 -0.73
C MET A 1 -1.65 -18.31 -0.99
N TYR A 2 -1.41 -17.81 -2.20
CA TYR A 2 -1.69 -16.40 -2.49
C TYR A 2 -3.15 -16.05 -2.32
N ASN A 3 -4.05 -16.96 -2.70
CA ASN A 3 -5.48 -16.72 -2.60
C ASN A 3 -5.93 -16.52 -1.15
N GLU A 4 -5.29 -17.21 -0.21
CA GLU A 4 -5.62 -17.07 1.21
C GLU A 4 -5.27 -15.67 1.73
N ILE A 5 -4.09 -15.16 1.35
CA ILE A 5 -3.66 -13.84 1.74
C ILE A 5 -4.59 -12.79 1.14
N ILE A 6 -4.86 -12.89 -0.15
CA ILE A 6 -5.74 -11.94 -0.84
C ILE A 6 -7.15 -11.98 -0.26
N ASN A 7 -7.69 -13.16 -0.01
CA ASN A 7 -9.01 -13.28 0.59
C ASN A 7 -9.07 -12.67 1.99
N TYR A 8 -7.98 -12.77 2.73
CA TYR A 8 -7.91 -12.19 4.07
C TYR A 8 -7.97 -10.66 4.02
N ILE A 9 -7.22 -10.04 3.10
CA ILE A 9 -7.05 -8.58 3.09
C ILE A 9 -8.09 -7.85 2.24
N LYS A 10 -8.81 -8.53 1.36
CA LYS A 10 -9.68 -7.84 0.38
C LYS A 10 -10.75 -6.97 1.00
N ASN A 11 -11.23 -7.32 2.19
CA ASN A 11 -12.25 -6.56 2.91
C ASN A 11 -11.71 -5.82 4.14
N LYS A 12 -10.39 -5.70 4.25
CA LYS A 12 -9.75 -5.05 5.39
C LYS A 12 -9.01 -3.81 4.93
N ASN A 13 -8.82 -2.86 5.84
CA ASN A 13 -7.97 -1.72 5.58
C ASN A 13 -6.52 -2.17 5.61
N VAL A 14 -5.77 -1.82 4.58
CA VAL A 14 -4.37 -2.24 4.44
C VAL A 14 -3.47 -1.02 4.43
N ALA A 15 -2.45 -1.05 5.28
CA ALA A 15 -1.41 -0.03 5.28
C ALA A 15 -0.06 -0.71 5.00
N ILE A 16 0.72 -0.13 4.11
CA ILE A 16 2.06 -0.60 3.80
C ILE A 16 3.03 0.32 4.54
N LEU A 17 3.81 -0.24 5.45
CA LEU A 17 4.75 0.52 6.25
C LEU A 17 6.07 0.65 5.49
N GLY A 18 6.34 1.84 5.00
CA GLY A 18 7.50 2.12 4.18
C GLY A 18 7.24 1.75 2.72
N PHE A 19 7.72 2.60 1.82
CA PHE A 19 7.53 2.37 0.38
C PHE A 19 8.85 2.33 -0.36
N GLY A 20 9.85 1.69 0.26
CA GLY A 20 11.09 1.34 -0.40
C GLY A 20 10.86 0.11 -1.27
N ARG A 21 11.94 -0.61 -1.53
CA ARG A 21 11.90 -1.76 -2.44
C ARG A 21 10.86 -2.81 -2.04
N GLU A 22 10.85 -3.18 -0.76
CA GLU A 22 9.94 -4.21 -0.27
C GLU A 22 8.50 -3.72 -0.23
N GLY A 23 8.28 -2.48 0.19
CA GLY A 23 6.95 -1.89 0.21
C GLY A 23 6.36 -1.81 -1.19
N LYS A 24 7.17 -1.42 -2.18
CA LYS A 24 6.74 -1.38 -3.57
C LYS A 24 6.41 -2.78 -4.09
N SER A 25 7.20 -3.79 -3.71
CA SER A 25 6.91 -5.17 -4.11
C SER A 25 5.60 -5.65 -3.52
N THR A 26 5.34 -5.34 -2.26
CA THR A 26 4.08 -5.67 -1.59
C THR A 26 2.91 -4.98 -2.30
N TYR A 27 3.07 -3.69 -2.60
CA TYR A 27 2.05 -2.94 -3.33
C TYR A 27 1.73 -3.59 -4.67
N LYS A 28 2.76 -3.94 -5.45
CA LYS A 28 2.55 -4.54 -6.76
C LYS A 28 1.83 -5.87 -6.66
N PHE A 29 2.18 -6.68 -5.66
CA PHE A 29 1.52 -7.96 -5.43
C PHE A 29 0.04 -7.77 -5.12
N ILE A 30 -0.28 -6.87 -4.19
CA ILE A 30 -1.67 -6.62 -3.82
C ILE A 30 -2.46 -6.04 -4.99
N ARG A 31 -1.88 -5.07 -5.70
CA ARG A 31 -2.57 -4.40 -6.80
C ARG A 31 -2.82 -5.33 -7.97
N LYS A 32 -1.97 -6.31 -8.17
CA LYS A 32 -2.17 -7.32 -9.22
C LYS A 32 -3.47 -8.10 -9.00
N HIS A 33 -3.82 -8.34 -7.75
CA HIS A 33 -4.99 -9.15 -7.39
C HIS A 33 -6.21 -8.31 -7.01
N LEU A 34 -5.99 -7.12 -6.48
CA LEU A 34 -7.05 -6.24 -5.99
C LEU A 34 -6.87 -4.86 -6.63
N LYS A 35 -7.32 -4.74 -7.87
CA LYS A 35 -6.99 -3.60 -8.74
C LYS A 35 -7.54 -2.27 -8.24
N ASP A 36 -8.69 -2.28 -7.59
CA ASP A 36 -9.36 -1.05 -7.20
C ASP A 36 -9.39 -0.82 -5.69
N LYS A 37 -8.70 -1.67 -4.93
CA LYS A 37 -8.69 -1.55 -3.48
C LYS A 37 -7.93 -0.31 -3.05
N MET A 38 -8.53 0.46 -2.12
CA MET A 38 -7.82 1.58 -1.52
C MET A 38 -6.68 1.06 -0.64
N LEU A 39 -5.48 1.54 -0.88
CA LEU A 39 -4.29 1.18 -0.12
C LEU A 39 -3.66 2.42 0.47
N THR A 40 -3.10 2.28 1.67
CA THR A 40 -2.42 3.38 2.35
C THR A 40 -0.95 3.04 2.49
N VAL A 41 -0.08 4.01 2.20
CA VAL A 41 1.37 3.90 2.41
C VAL A 41 1.76 4.84 3.53
N LEU A 42 2.51 4.35 4.49
CA LEU A 42 3.05 5.14 5.60
C LEU A 42 4.55 5.28 5.40
N ASP A 43 5.00 6.48 5.04
CA ASP A 43 6.42 6.71 4.77
C ASP A 43 6.76 8.18 5.06
N GLN A 44 7.92 8.42 5.66
CA GLN A 44 8.37 9.78 5.96
C GLN A 44 8.64 10.59 4.69
N ASN A 45 8.99 9.91 3.60
CA ASN A 45 9.32 10.59 2.35
C ASN A 45 8.05 11.03 1.65
N LYS A 46 7.85 12.35 1.55
CA LYS A 46 6.65 12.89 0.89
C LYS A 46 6.57 12.56 -0.59
N ASN A 47 7.66 12.09 -1.18
CA ASN A 47 7.70 11.70 -2.58
C ASN A 47 7.73 10.18 -2.76
N ALA A 48 7.41 9.42 -1.71
CA ALA A 48 7.53 7.96 -1.75
C ALA A 48 6.70 7.33 -2.86
N THR A 49 5.54 7.90 -3.17
CA THR A 49 4.64 7.37 -4.21
C THR A 49 4.60 8.24 -5.47
N SER A 50 5.58 9.14 -5.63
CA SER A 50 5.55 10.11 -6.73
C SER A 50 5.65 9.47 -8.12
N ASP A 51 6.22 8.28 -8.22
CA ASP A 51 6.35 7.53 -9.46
C ASP A 51 5.19 6.57 -9.71
N ILE A 52 4.18 6.59 -8.86
CA ILE A 52 3.02 5.71 -8.98
C ILE A 52 1.80 6.53 -9.37
N ASN A 53 1.15 6.14 -10.45
CA ASN A 53 -0.10 6.77 -10.89
C ASN A 53 -1.26 5.86 -10.52
N ASP A 54 -1.82 6.07 -9.33
CA ASP A 54 -2.86 5.20 -8.79
C ASP A 54 -3.78 6.03 -7.91
N ASP A 55 -5.02 6.22 -8.36
CA ASP A 55 -6.00 7.03 -7.65
C ASP A 55 -6.47 6.39 -6.34
N ASN A 56 -6.20 5.11 -6.16
CA ASN A 56 -6.61 4.37 -4.96
C ASN A 56 -5.44 4.09 -4.02
N LEU A 57 -4.43 4.96 -4.06
CA LEU A 57 -3.26 4.88 -3.21
C LEU A 57 -3.13 6.20 -2.44
N ILE A 58 -3.09 6.10 -1.12
CA ILE A 58 -2.95 7.26 -0.23
C ILE A 58 -1.59 7.20 0.44
N LEU A 59 -0.88 8.32 0.45
CA LEU A 59 0.38 8.44 1.19
C LEU A 59 0.15 9.27 2.44
N ILE A 60 0.53 8.73 3.58
CA ILE A 60 0.58 9.46 4.84
C ILE A 60 2.05 9.58 5.22
N ASN A 61 2.58 10.80 5.14
CA ASN A 61 4.00 11.02 5.37
C ASN A 61 4.27 11.87 6.63
N ASP A 62 3.23 12.20 7.38
CA ASP A 62 3.35 13.05 8.56
C ASP A 62 2.69 12.34 9.73
N ASN A 63 3.42 12.26 10.86
CA ASN A 63 2.91 11.60 12.07
C ASN A 63 2.45 10.16 11.84
N TYR A 64 3.07 9.49 10.87
CA TYR A 64 2.60 8.16 10.51
C TYR A 64 2.84 7.13 11.61
N LEU A 65 3.76 7.39 12.53
CA LEU A 65 4.00 6.48 13.65
C LEU A 65 2.85 6.47 14.66
N ASP A 66 2.00 7.48 14.60
CA ASP A 66 0.83 7.59 15.47
C ASP A 66 -0.44 7.01 14.81
N TYR A 67 -0.31 6.55 13.61
CA TYR A 67 -1.45 6.09 12.79
C TYR A 67 -2.06 4.74 13.26
#